data_84aef62a461f2736c5c173292e302e65
#
_entry.id   84aef62a461f2736c5c173292e302e65
#
_cell.length_a   1.000
_cell.length_b   1.000
_cell.length_c   1.000
_cell.angle_alpha   90.00
_cell.angle_beta   90.00
_cell.angle_gamma   90.00
#
_symmetry.space_group_name_H-M   'P 1'
#
loop_
_entity.id
_entity.type
_entity.pdbx_description
1 polymer ?
#
loop_
_entity_poly.entity_id
_entity_poly.type
_entity_poly.pdbx_seq_one_letter_code
_entity_poly.pdbx_strand_id
1 'polypeptide(L)'
;NDDGSYTLFFGYMNTNWLQEFDIPVGQDNHFEPGDADQGQPTHFQPRRNPFLFTIKVPKDYGAKELIWTLTANGRTTSIPMGLHRDYQVEPFKDAAMGNTPPVLRLAPKGPALQGPPRGLAATLTATLPEALTLPAWVSDEATVEPGARRPTGPPVTITWSLYRGPGPVVF
;
A
#
# COMPACT_ATOMS: atom_id res chain seq x y z
N ASN A 1 -14.42 10.46 -1.38
CA ASN A 1 -15.13 9.54 -0.47
C ASN A 1 -16.56 10.04 -0.24
N ASP A 2 -17.44 9.13 0.17
CA ASP A 2 -18.88 9.43 0.38
C ASP A 2 -19.13 10.50 1.46
N ASP A 3 -18.20 10.64 2.40
CA ASP A 3 -18.24 11.66 3.45
C ASP A 3 -17.69 13.04 3.00
N GLY A 4 -17.33 13.17 1.73
CA GLY A 4 -16.72 14.35 1.14
C GLY A 4 -15.22 14.51 1.42
N SER A 5 -14.61 13.63 2.19
CA SER A 5 -13.15 13.60 2.36
C SER A 5 -12.46 13.05 1.11
N TYR A 6 -11.14 13.18 1.06
CA TYR A 6 -10.34 12.62 -0.03
C TYR A 6 -9.34 11.60 0.49
N THR A 7 -8.94 10.68 -0.37
CA THR A 7 -7.90 9.70 -0.09
C THR A 7 -6.74 9.94 -1.03
N LEU A 8 -5.60 10.29 -0.47
CA LEU A 8 -4.34 10.41 -1.21
C LEU A 8 -3.66 9.04 -1.25
N PHE A 9 -3.25 8.61 -2.44
CA PHE A 9 -2.56 7.33 -2.64
C PHE A 9 -1.08 7.57 -2.84
N PHE A 10 -0.26 6.87 -2.10
CA PHE A 10 1.18 6.95 -2.19
C PHE A 10 1.80 5.61 -2.57
N GLY A 11 2.88 5.70 -3.30
CA GLY A 11 3.74 4.58 -3.66
C GLY A 11 5.09 5.10 -4.07
N TYR A 12 5.99 4.20 -4.41
CA TYR A 12 7.35 4.57 -4.84
C TYR A 12 7.88 3.66 -5.94
N MET A 13 8.98 4.07 -6.51
CA MET A 13 9.81 3.29 -7.43
C MET A 13 11.23 3.24 -6.88
N ASN A 14 11.64 2.06 -6.40
CA ASN A 14 13.04 1.76 -6.18
C ASN A 14 13.63 1.21 -7.49
N THR A 15 14.54 1.95 -8.10
CA THR A 15 15.11 1.60 -9.41
C THR A 15 16.05 0.40 -9.37
N ASN A 16 16.51 0.00 -8.18
CA ASN A 16 17.29 -1.22 -8.00
C ASN A 16 16.45 -2.48 -8.25
N TRP A 17 17.12 -3.55 -8.65
CA TRP A 17 16.46 -4.82 -8.94
C TRP A 17 16.32 -5.70 -7.72
N LEU A 18 17.28 -5.65 -6.81
CA LEU A 18 17.36 -6.55 -5.65
C LEU A 18 17.62 -5.80 -4.33
N GLN A 19 18.10 -4.56 -4.40
CA GLN A 19 18.49 -3.83 -3.20
C GLN A 19 17.25 -3.26 -2.50
N GLU A 20 17.11 -3.59 -1.25
CA GLU A 20 16.14 -3.04 -0.31
C GLU A 20 16.78 -1.98 0.56
N PHE A 21 15.98 -1.10 1.14
CA PHE A 21 16.44 -0.03 2.02
C PHE A 21 15.60 0.02 3.28
N ASP A 22 16.27 0.22 4.40
CA ASP A 22 15.63 0.58 5.66
C ASP A 22 15.87 2.06 5.94
N ILE A 23 14.81 2.86 5.89
CA ILE A 23 14.84 4.30 6.12
C ILE A 23 13.75 4.62 7.15
N PRO A 24 14.12 4.69 8.43
CA PRO A 24 13.15 4.97 9.49
C PRO A 24 12.54 6.37 9.33
N VAL A 25 11.37 6.56 9.92
CA VAL A 25 10.76 7.89 10.01
C VAL A 25 11.71 8.85 10.73
N GLY A 26 11.94 10.02 10.15
CA GLY A 26 12.88 11.02 10.63
C GLY A 26 13.33 11.94 9.52
N GLN A 27 14.52 12.49 9.64
CA GLN A 27 15.05 13.45 8.67
C GLN A 27 15.02 12.95 7.22
N ASP A 28 15.29 11.65 7.01
CA ASP A 28 15.40 11.05 5.69
C ASP A 28 14.10 10.41 5.18
N ASN A 29 13.03 10.39 5.99
CA ASN A 29 11.73 9.83 5.62
C ASN A 29 10.64 10.51 6.45
N HIS A 30 10.05 11.57 5.92
CA HIS A 30 9.04 12.33 6.65
C HIS A 30 8.04 13.00 5.74
N PHE A 31 6.92 13.37 6.34
CA PHE A 31 5.91 14.24 5.75
C PHE A 31 5.95 15.63 6.35
N GLU A 32 5.51 16.61 5.53
CA GLU A 32 5.23 17.99 5.95
C GLU A 32 4.14 18.64 5.07
N PRO A 33 3.34 19.59 5.58
CA PRO A 33 3.26 20.03 6.96
C PRO A 33 2.53 19.01 7.85
N GLY A 34 2.70 19.12 9.15
CA GLY A 34 2.03 18.29 10.15
C GLY A 34 2.94 17.18 10.71
N ASP A 35 2.34 16.04 11.06
CA ASP A 35 3.10 14.94 11.64
C ASP A 35 4.03 14.32 10.59
N ALA A 36 5.29 14.15 10.97
CA ALA A 36 6.29 13.54 10.10
C ALA A 36 5.99 12.07 9.79
N ASP A 37 5.29 11.38 10.69
CA ASP A 37 4.80 10.02 10.51
C ASP A 37 3.32 10.02 10.07
N GLN A 38 3.09 9.68 8.82
CA GLN A 38 1.77 9.52 8.22
C GLN A 38 1.46 8.06 7.88
N GLY A 39 2.23 7.11 8.44
CA GLY A 39 2.08 5.70 8.16
C GLY A 39 2.87 5.20 6.94
N GLN A 40 3.81 6.01 6.43
CA GLN A 40 4.68 5.62 5.32
C GLN A 40 5.57 4.42 5.64
N PRO A 41 6.05 3.67 4.63
CA PRO A 41 6.97 2.56 4.86
C PRO A 41 8.29 3.01 5.49
N THR A 42 8.91 2.12 6.24
CA THR A 42 10.31 2.25 6.68
C THR A 42 11.22 1.23 6.03
N HIS A 43 10.63 0.22 5.36
CA HIS A 43 11.33 -0.76 4.56
C HIS A 43 10.87 -0.63 3.10
N PHE A 44 11.81 -0.51 2.18
CA PHE A 44 11.58 -0.19 0.78
C PHE A 44 12.01 -1.36 -0.12
N GLN A 45 11.01 -2.06 -0.64
CA GLN A 45 11.17 -3.16 -1.58
C GLN A 45 11.72 -2.68 -2.95
N PRO A 46 12.40 -3.54 -3.72
CA PRO A 46 12.82 -3.24 -5.07
C PRO A 46 11.63 -2.96 -6.00
N ARG A 47 11.90 -2.23 -7.08
CA ARG A 47 10.99 -1.97 -8.19
C ARG A 47 9.80 -1.08 -7.81
N ARG A 48 8.69 -1.23 -8.54
CA ARG A 48 7.52 -0.38 -8.42
C ARG A 48 6.55 -0.91 -7.37
N ASN A 49 6.24 -0.08 -6.40
CA ASN A 49 5.29 -0.34 -5.33
C ASN A 49 4.19 0.74 -5.38
N PRO A 50 3.20 0.60 -6.28
CA PRO A 50 2.15 1.60 -6.45
C PRO A 50 1.09 1.45 -5.35
N PHE A 51 0.44 2.55 -4.98
CA PHE A 51 -0.71 2.57 -4.06
C PHE A 51 -0.47 1.79 -2.76
N LEU A 52 0.74 1.88 -2.21
CA LEU A 52 1.19 1.08 -1.09
C LEU A 52 0.53 1.49 0.23
N PHE A 53 0.25 2.78 0.40
CA PHE A 53 -0.47 3.31 1.55
C PHE A 53 -1.31 4.53 1.16
N THR A 54 -2.19 4.90 2.07
CA THR A 54 -3.14 5.99 1.85
C THR A 54 -3.17 6.93 3.03
N ILE A 55 -3.40 8.22 2.75
CA ILE A 55 -3.62 9.25 3.76
C ILE A 55 -4.99 9.88 3.47
N LYS A 56 -5.85 9.92 4.48
CA LYS A 56 -7.15 10.56 4.37
C LYS A 56 -7.03 12.05 4.73
N VAL A 57 -7.53 12.91 3.85
CA VAL A 57 -7.56 14.36 4.06
C VAL A 57 -9.00 14.87 4.07
N PRO A 58 -9.31 15.93 4.83
CA PRO A 58 -10.67 16.43 5.00
C PRO A 58 -11.22 17.05 3.72
N LYS A 59 -12.54 17.25 3.67
CA LYS A 59 -13.25 17.85 2.54
C LYS A 59 -12.82 19.29 2.22
N ASP A 60 -12.35 20.01 3.22
CA ASP A 60 -11.85 21.40 3.12
C ASP A 60 -10.32 21.46 2.90
N TYR A 61 -9.73 20.37 2.44
CA TYR A 61 -8.29 20.32 2.15
C TYR A 61 -7.85 21.37 1.14
N GLY A 62 -8.67 21.60 0.08
CA GLY A 62 -8.48 22.68 -0.88
C GLY A 62 -7.17 22.56 -1.67
N ALA A 63 -6.44 23.67 -1.76
CA ALA A 63 -5.16 23.74 -2.46
C ALA A 63 -3.93 23.42 -1.58
N LYS A 64 -4.14 22.82 -0.42
CA LYS A 64 -3.04 22.37 0.44
C LYS A 64 -2.30 21.22 -0.21
N GLU A 65 -1.02 21.11 0.12
CA GLU A 65 -0.19 19.99 -0.31
C GLU A 65 0.40 19.29 0.92
N LEU A 66 0.56 17.99 0.80
CA LEU A 66 1.30 17.14 1.72
C LEU A 66 2.56 16.68 0.98
N ILE A 67 3.72 16.97 1.53
CA ILE A 67 5.00 16.68 0.89
C ILE A 67 5.64 15.49 1.57
N TRP A 68 5.91 14.43 0.81
CA TRP A 68 6.71 13.31 1.28
C TRP A 68 8.15 13.50 0.85
N THR A 69 9.05 13.62 1.81
CA THR A 69 10.49 13.71 1.59
C THR A 69 11.17 12.40 1.94
N LEU A 70 11.96 11.88 1.00
CA LEU A 70 12.71 10.64 1.14
C LEU A 70 14.14 10.85 0.65
N THR A 71 15.12 10.52 1.51
CA THR A 71 16.54 10.56 1.20
C THR A 71 17.11 9.14 1.18
N ALA A 72 17.63 8.72 0.05
CA ALA A 72 18.29 7.43 -0.13
C ALA A 72 19.56 7.58 -0.96
N ASN A 73 20.64 6.93 -0.57
CA ASN A 73 21.94 6.98 -1.27
C ASN A 73 22.43 8.42 -1.56
N GLY A 74 22.23 9.34 -0.61
CA GLY A 74 22.61 10.74 -0.74
C GLY A 74 21.75 11.57 -1.71
N ARG A 75 20.66 11.01 -2.21
CA ARG A 75 19.68 11.71 -3.05
C ARG A 75 18.38 11.92 -2.30
N THR A 76 17.97 13.18 -2.19
CA THR A 76 16.67 13.56 -1.63
C THR A 76 15.65 13.75 -2.74
N THR A 77 14.47 13.22 -2.52
CA THR A 77 13.29 13.41 -3.38
C THR A 77 12.13 13.88 -2.53
N SER A 78 11.52 14.99 -2.88
CA SER A 78 10.33 15.53 -2.22
C SER A 78 9.17 15.54 -3.22
N ILE A 79 8.08 14.89 -2.86
CA ILE A 79 6.90 14.74 -3.73
C ILE A 79 5.73 15.47 -3.09
N PRO A 80 5.28 16.60 -3.65
CA PRO A 80 4.05 17.23 -3.24
C PRO A 80 2.85 16.43 -3.73
N MET A 81 1.86 16.25 -2.86
CA MET A 81 0.60 15.61 -3.16
C MET A 81 -0.57 16.51 -2.75
N GLY A 82 -1.44 16.78 -3.69
CA GLY A 82 -2.61 17.64 -3.51
C GLY A 82 -3.82 17.13 -4.30
N LEU A 83 -4.89 17.93 -4.33
CA LEU A 83 -6.15 17.58 -4.99
C LEU A 83 -6.21 18.12 -6.43
N HIS A 84 -5.11 18.09 -7.17
CA HIS A 84 -5.12 18.50 -8.56
C HIS A 84 -5.90 17.51 -9.43
N ARG A 85 -6.74 18.03 -10.33
CA ARG A 85 -7.62 17.18 -11.17
C ARG A 85 -6.86 16.15 -12.01
N ASP A 86 -5.66 16.50 -12.48
CA ASP A 86 -4.84 15.62 -13.30
C ASP A 86 -4.22 14.45 -12.49
N TYR A 87 -4.32 14.50 -11.16
CA TYR A 87 -3.82 13.45 -10.27
C TYR A 87 -4.92 12.49 -9.80
N GLN A 88 -6.14 12.65 -10.31
CA GLN A 88 -7.20 11.68 -10.01
C GLN A 88 -6.88 10.35 -10.70
N VAL A 89 -6.88 9.29 -9.93
CA VAL A 89 -6.56 7.94 -10.39
C VAL A 89 -7.66 6.95 -9.99
N GLU A 90 -7.86 5.96 -10.84
CA GLU A 90 -8.55 4.73 -10.46
C GLU A 90 -7.48 3.74 -9.95
N PRO A 91 -7.47 3.42 -8.64
CA PRO A 91 -6.39 2.62 -8.05
C PRO A 91 -6.48 1.13 -8.39
N PHE A 92 -7.58 0.70 -9.03
CA PHE A 92 -7.82 -0.69 -9.36
C PHE A 92 -7.67 -0.92 -10.85
N LYS A 93 -6.91 -1.95 -11.20
CA LYS A 93 -6.84 -2.41 -12.56
C LYS A 93 -8.22 -2.92 -12.99
N ASP A 94 -8.61 -2.53 -14.20
CA ASP A 94 -9.83 -2.98 -14.84
C ASP A 94 -11.16 -2.65 -14.09
N ALA A 95 -11.12 -1.73 -13.13
CA ALA A 95 -12.31 -1.29 -12.37
C ALA A 95 -13.43 -0.77 -13.29
N ALA A 96 -13.06 -0.05 -14.34
CA ALA A 96 -14.01 0.46 -15.33
C ALA A 96 -14.77 -0.67 -16.10
N MET A 97 -14.24 -1.88 -16.08
CA MET A 97 -14.88 -3.06 -16.65
C MET A 97 -15.64 -3.90 -15.62
N GLY A 98 -15.82 -3.38 -14.42
CA GLY A 98 -16.54 -4.05 -13.33
C GLY A 98 -15.73 -5.10 -12.58
N ASN A 99 -14.41 -5.18 -12.82
CA ASN A 99 -13.55 -6.07 -12.05
C ASN A 99 -13.33 -5.50 -10.64
N THR A 100 -13.52 -6.34 -9.62
CA THR A 100 -13.28 -5.95 -8.22
C THR A 100 -11.97 -6.56 -7.72
N PRO A 101 -11.28 -5.89 -6.77
CA PRO A 101 -10.09 -6.47 -6.14
C PRO A 101 -10.40 -7.79 -5.43
N PRO A 102 -9.45 -8.74 -5.34
CA PRO A 102 -9.60 -9.94 -4.54
C PRO A 102 -9.94 -9.61 -3.08
N VAL A 103 -10.72 -10.48 -2.46
CA VAL A 103 -11.06 -10.38 -1.04
C VAL A 103 -10.13 -11.25 -0.22
N LEU A 104 -9.44 -10.65 0.73
CA LEU A 104 -8.60 -11.32 1.73
C LEU A 104 -9.34 -11.40 3.07
N ARG A 105 -9.18 -12.52 3.78
CA ARG A 105 -9.61 -12.67 5.18
C ARG A 105 -8.50 -13.35 5.98
N LEU A 106 -8.35 -12.96 7.24
CA LEU A 106 -7.41 -13.58 8.18
C LEU A 106 -8.09 -14.63 9.09
N ALA A 107 -9.38 -14.86 8.90
CA ALA A 107 -10.16 -15.94 9.48
C ALA A 107 -11.28 -16.34 8.51
N PRO A 108 -11.80 -17.59 8.54
CA PRO A 108 -12.80 -18.07 7.59
C PRO A 108 -14.08 -17.21 7.53
N LYS A 109 -14.50 -16.66 8.68
CA LYS A 109 -15.63 -15.75 8.83
C LYS A 109 -15.21 -14.35 9.28
N GLY A 110 -13.93 -14.00 9.12
CA GLY A 110 -13.40 -12.69 9.46
C GLY A 110 -13.86 -11.59 8.50
N PRO A 111 -13.59 -10.32 8.85
CA PRO A 111 -13.94 -9.21 8.00
C PRO A 111 -13.26 -9.33 6.64
N ALA A 112 -13.96 -8.89 5.60
CA ALA A 112 -13.42 -8.82 4.26
C ALA A 112 -12.44 -7.63 4.17
N LEU A 113 -11.23 -7.90 3.75
CA LEU A 113 -10.22 -6.91 3.42
C LEU A 113 -10.15 -6.83 1.91
N GLN A 114 -10.56 -5.70 1.35
CA GLN A 114 -10.66 -5.51 -0.09
C GLN A 114 -10.37 -4.07 -0.43
N GLY A 115 -9.75 -3.85 -1.56
CA GLY A 115 -9.48 -2.54 -2.08
C GLY A 115 -8.15 -1.96 -1.59
N PRO A 116 -8.00 -0.63 -1.72
CA PRO A 116 -6.74 0.01 -1.35
C PRO A 116 -6.45 -0.13 0.15
N PRO A 117 -5.19 -0.03 0.57
CA PRO A 117 -4.80 -0.10 1.97
C PRO A 117 -5.57 0.92 2.83
N ARG A 118 -6.08 0.47 3.98
CA ARG A 118 -6.84 1.32 4.92
C ARG A 118 -6.29 1.24 6.35
N GLY A 119 -4.97 1.11 6.48
CA GLY A 119 -4.30 0.97 7.77
C GLY A 119 -4.12 -0.50 8.18
N LEU A 120 -4.12 -0.78 9.49
CA LEU A 120 -3.88 -2.11 10.04
C LEU A 120 -5.14 -2.99 9.93
N ALA A 121 -4.98 -4.14 9.32
CA ALA A 121 -6.05 -5.13 9.22
C ALA A 121 -6.18 -5.98 10.50
N ALA A 122 -5.07 -6.28 11.16
CA ALA A 122 -5.03 -7.03 12.41
C ALA A 122 -3.74 -6.73 13.19
N THR A 123 -3.80 -6.95 14.49
CA THR A 123 -2.64 -6.97 15.38
C THR A 123 -2.51 -8.35 15.99
N LEU A 124 -1.36 -8.95 15.87
CA LEU A 124 -1.05 -10.27 16.38
C LEU A 124 0.14 -10.18 17.33
N THR A 125 0.15 -11.02 18.35
CA THR A 125 1.27 -11.12 19.30
C THR A 125 1.98 -12.44 19.10
N ALA A 126 3.30 -12.40 19.01
CA ALA A 126 4.16 -13.59 18.94
C ALA A 126 5.19 -13.55 20.06
N THR A 127 5.60 -14.73 20.52
CA THR A 127 6.69 -14.90 21.50
C THR A 127 7.90 -15.45 20.78
N LEU A 128 9.01 -14.72 20.80
CA LEU A 128 10.25 -15.19 20.19
C LEU A 128 10.86 -16.35 21.00
N PRO A 129 11.46 -17.35 20.33
CA PRO A 129 11.70 -17.46 18.89
C PRO A 129 10.62 -18.22 18.11
N GLU A 130 9.42 -18.34 18.63
CA GLU A 130 8.35 -19.12 18.01
C GLU A 130 7.86 -18.49 16.70
N ALA A 131 7.64 -19.34 15.69
CA ALA A 131 7.05 -18.91 14.43
C ALA A 131 5.56 -18.61 14.61
N LEU A 132 5.09 -17.47 14.10
CA LEU A 132 3.68 -17.13 14.08
C LEU A 132 3.05 -17.63 12.77
N THR A 133 2.03 -18.51 12.90
CA THR A 133 1.25 -18.91 11.72
C THR A 133 0.17 -17.87 11.44
N LEU A 134 0.19 -17.31 10.24
CA LEU A 134 -0.82 -16.37 9.76
C LEU A 134 -1.64 -17.01 8.62
N PRO A 135 -2.80 -17.60 8.93
CA PRO A 135 -3.66 -18.16 7.90
C PRO A 135 -4.36 -17.05 7.10
N ALA A 136 -4.51 -17.25 5.80
CA ALA A 136 -5.17 -16.32 4.92
C ALA A 136 -6.12 -17.05 3.96
N TRP A 137 -7.32 -16.49 3.78
CA TRP A 137 -8.31 -16.94 2.81
C TRP A 137 -8.48 -15.87 1.76
N VAL A 138 -8.34 -16.25 0.50
CA VAL A 138 -8.50 -15.35 -0.62
C VAL A 138 -9.59 -15.87 -1.54
N SER A 139 -10.45 -14.96 -1.98
CA SER A 139 -11.44 -15.22 -3.03
C SER A 139 -11.42 -14.08 -4.04
N ASP A 140 -11.57 -14.44 -5.30
CA ASP A 140 -11.65 -13.52 -6.41
C ASP A 140 -12.74 -13.99 -7.39
N GLU A 141 -13.62 -13.10 -7.79
CA GLU A 141 -14.67 -13.34 -8.76
C GLU A 141 -14.24 -12.83 -10.15
N ALA A 142 -13.01 -13.18 -10.55
CA ALA A 142 -12.47 -12.74 -11.83
C ALA A 142 -13.42 -13.07 -12.97
N THR A 143 -14.06 -12.05 -13.53
CA THR A 143 -14.81 -12.15 -14.77
C THR A 143 -13.81 -12.27 -15.93
N VAL A 144 -13.76 -13.43 -16.56
CA VAL A 144 -12.99 -13.64 -17.79
C VAL A 144 -13.90 -13.28 -18.96
N GLU A 145 -13.52 -12.26 -19.73
CA GLU A 145 -14.20 -11.89 -20.97
C GLU A 145 -14.36 -13.12 -21.89
N PRO A 146 -15.54 -13.31 -22.55
CA PRO A 146 -15.74 -14.40 -23.51
C PRO A 146 -14.69 -14.33 -24.61
N GLY A 147 -13.89 -15.39 -24.76
CA GLY A 147 -12.81 -15.48 -25.76
C GLY A 147 -11.42 -14.99 -25.28
N ALA A 148 -11.30 -14.44 -24.10
CA ALA A 148 -10.00 -14.12 -23.53
C ALA A 148 -9.24 -15.40 -23.15
N ARG A 149 -7.93 -15.41 -23.41
CA ARG A 149 -7.05 -16.51 -23.00
C ARG A 149 -6.97 -16.53 -21.48
N ARG A 150 -7.40 -17.61 -20.85
CA ARG A 150 -7.26 -17.76 -19.39
C ARG A 150 -5.78 -17.74 -19.01
N PRO A 151 -5.42 -16.97 -17.95
CA PRO A 151 -4.08 -17.04 -17.39
C PRO A 151 -3.72 -18.48 -17.00
N THR A 152 -2.49 -18.89 -17.23
CA THR A 152 -2.01 -20.27 -16.92
C THR A 152 -1.57 -20.42 -15.46
N GLY A 153 -1.61 -19.34 -14.67
CA GLY A 153 -1.25 -19.33 -13.25
C GLY A 153 -2.46 -19.37 -12.31
N PRO A 154 -2.24 -19.43 -11.01
CA PRO A 154 -3.30 -19.30 -10.02
C PRO A 154 -4.02 -17.97 -10.20
N PRO A 155 -5.33 -17.90 -9.98
CA PRO A 155 -6.12 -16.68 -10.19
C PRO A 155 -5.68 -15.53 -9.27
N VAL A 156 -5.13 -15.84 -8.11
CA VAL A 156 -4.63 -14.87 -7.13
C VAL A 156 -3.30 -15.35 -6.56
N THR A 157 -2.37 -14.42 -6.40
CA THR A 157 -1.09 -14.63 -5.70
C THR A 157 -1.08 -13.78 -4.44
N ILE A 158 -0.68 -14.39 -3.32
CA ILE A 158 -0.44 -13.68 -2.06
C ILE A 158 1.06 -13.51 -1.89
N THR A 159 1.49 -12.29 -1.64
CA THR A 159 2.88 -11.99 -1.31
C THR A 159 2.91 -11.26 0.03
N TRP A 160 3.76 -11.72 0.92
CA TRP A 160 4.03 -11.04 2.19
C TRP A 160 5.34 -10.29 2.07
N SER A 161 5.38 -9.10 2.61
CA SER A 161 6.61 -8.28 2.64
C SER A 161 6.65 -7.46 3.91
N LEU A 162 7.85 -7.16 4.38
CA LEU A 162 8.07 -6.21 5.44
C LEU A 162 7.66 -4.81 4.92
N TYR A 163 6.90 -4.10 5.72
CA TYR A 163 6.47 -2.72 5.43
C TYR A 163 7.12 -1.73 6.39
N ARG A 164 7.07 -2.04 7.67
CA ARG A 164 7.67 -1.25 8.77
C ARG A 164 8.15 -2.20 9.86
N GLY A 165 9.28 -1.89 10.47
CA GLY A 165 9.75 -2.67 11.60
C GLY A 165 11.18 -2.29 12.00
N PRO A 166 11.58 -2.65 13.22
CA PRO A 166 12.93 -2.38 13.73
C PRO A 166 13.97 -3.41 13.24
N GLY A 167 13.56 -4.44 12.50
CA GLY A 167 14.46 -5.50 12.07
C GLY A 167 13.84 -6.43 11.04
N PRO A 168 14.63 -7.36 10.50
CA PRO A 168 14.19 -8.28 9.46
C PRO A 168 13.11 -9.25 9.94
N VAL A 169 12.20 -9.60 9.03
CA VAL A 169 11.19 -10.64 9.21
C VAL A 169 11.37 -11.66 8.10
N VAL A 170 11.35 -12.93 8.45
CA VAL A 170 11.38 -14.04 7.50
C VAL A 170 9.97 -14.60 7.36
N PHE A 171 9.48 -14.68 6.13
CA PHE A 171 8.16 -15.20 5.78
C PHE A 171 8.24 -16.62 5.22
#